data_7d18eec73c84c6e7101c57bddad8c1ee
#
_entry.id   7d18eec73c84c6e7101c57bddad8c1ee
#
_cell.length_a   1.000
_cell.length_b   1.000
_cell.length_c   1.000
_cell.angle_alpha   90.00
_cell.angle_beta   90.00
_cell.angle_gamma   90.00
#
_symmetry.space_group_name_H-M   'P 1'
#
loop_
_entity.id
_entity.type
_entity.pdbx_description
1 polymer ?
#
loop_
_entity_poly.entity_id
_entity_poly.type
_entity_poly.pdbx_seq_one_letter_code
_entity_poly.pdbx_strand_id
1 'polypeptide(L)'
;MSATSTDKGLLTPDNCTIIFIDHQPRMFCGVGNIDRDELLNNVLVLAKAAKIFAVPVIFTAVVGKGFSGNLAPELLDLFPNRAPIERSSMNAWDSNEFLGAVNEAGRKNLVLAALWSEVCLAMPALQALTDGYAVYAVADASGGANSFAHEAAIRRIEQAGGVSLTALQVLLELQRDWAGKGHDEEVITVLNEHRCAYRLPLVSESNLTQKPLHL
;
A
#
# COMPACT_ATOMS: atom_id res chain seq x y z
N MET A 1 -6.12 -5.98 29.68
CA MET A 1 -4.72 -6.40 29.75
C MET A 1 -4.04 -5.74 28.57
N SER A 2 -3.15 -4.78 28.85
CA SER A 2 -2.40 -4.05 27.82
C SER A 2 -1.45 -5.02 27.16
N ALA A 3 -1.67 -5.33 25.89
CA ALA A 3 -0.67 -5.99 25.08
C ALA A 3 0.52 -5.02 24.98
N THR A 4 1.58 -5.30 25.67
CA THR A 4 2.87 -4.67 25.48
C THR A 4 3.29 -5.00 24.05
N SER A 5 3.05 -4.05 23.13
CA SER A 5 3.52 -4.13 21.76
C SER A 5 5.05 -4.06 21.74
N THR A 6 5.67 -5.22 21.92
CA THR A 6 7.10 -5.40 21.69
C THR A 6 7.42 -5.52 20.20
N ASP A 7 6.40 -5.60 19.35
CA ASP A 7 6.51 -5.71 17.90
C ASP A 7 6.40 -4.31 17.27
N LYS A 8 7.34 -3.44 17.62
CA LYS A 8 7.41 -2.12 16.99
C LYS A 8 7.73 -2.29 15.52
N GLY A 9 6.67 -2.46 14.75
CA GLY A 9 6.70 -2.05 13.39
C GLY A 9 6.70 -3.12 12.33
N LEU A 10 6.76 -4.40 12.60
CA LEU A 10 6.69 -5.38 11.53
C LEU A 10 5.22 -5.77 11.24
N LEU A 11 4.86 -5.69 9.96
CA LEU A 11 3.53 -6.07 9.48
C LEU A 11 3.40 -7.59 9.40
N THR A 12 2.22 -8.09 9.72
CA THR A 12 1.84 -9.49 9.51
C THR A 12 0.45 -9.55 8.89
N PRO A 13 0.08 -10.64 8.21
CA PRO A 13 -1.27 -10.78 7.65
C PRO A 13 -2.39 -10.58 8.67
N ASP A 14 -2.13 -10.88 9.94
CA ASP A 14 -3.13 -10.83 11.01
C ASP A 14 -3.20 -9.48 11.75
N ASN A 15 -2.23 -8.59 11.57
CA ASN A 15 -2.16 -7.37 12.36
C ASN A 15 -2.46 -6.08 11.57
N CYS A 16 -2.61 -6.13 10.25
CA CYS A 16 -2.76 -4.94 9.43
C CYS A 16 -3.97 -4.97 8.48
N THR A 17 -4.36 -3.79 8.01
CA THR A 17 -5.32 -3.55 6.92
C THR A 17 -4.67 -2.66 5.89
N ILE A 18 -4.79 -2.99 4.61
CA ILE A 18 -4.27 -2.16 3.51
C ILE A 18 -5.39 -1.30 2.96
N ILE A 19 -5.14 0.00 2.82
CA ILE A 19 -6.12 1.00 2.43
C ILE A 19 -5.63 1.77 1.22
N PHE A 20 -6.40 1.71 0.13
CA PHE A 20 -6.15 2.45 -1.09
C PHE A 20 -7.10 3.64 -1.19
N ILE A 21 -6.56 4.85 -1.27
CA ILE A 21 -7.31 6.10 -1.26
C ILE A 21 -7.11 6.83 -2.59
N ASP A 22 -8.19 7.04 -3.33
CA ASP A 22 -8.26 7.87 -4.53
C ASP A 22 -7.33 7.46 -5.68
N HIS A 23 -7.00 6.17 -5.83
CA HIS A 23 -6.27 5.67 -6.98
C HIS A 23 -7.14 5.64 -8.24
N GLN A 24 -7.69 6.80 -8.60
CA GLN A 24 -8.57 7.03 -9.74
C GLN A 24 -7.72 7.50 -10.94
N PRO A 25 -8.00 7.09 -12.19
CA PRO A 25 -7.20 7.44 -13.36
C PRO A 25 -6.90 8.94 -13.50
N ARG A 26 -7.87 9.80 -13.17
CA ARG A 26 -7.67 11.25 -13.20
C ARG A 26 -6.71 11.77 -12.14
N MET A 27 -6.64 11.12 -10.98
CA MET A 27 -5.74 11.49 -9.90
C MET A 27 -4.28 11.19 -10.28
N PHE A 28 -4.03 10.08 -10.99
CA PHE A 28 -2.71 9.78 -11.56
C PHE A 28 -2.20 10.90 -12.49
N CYS A 29 -3.11 11.60 -13.22
CA CYS A 29 -2.70 12.69 -14.09
C CYS A 29 -2.07 13.88 -13.36
N GLY A 30 -2.37 14.08 -12.09
CA GLY A 30 -1.83 15.16 -11.25
C GLY A 30 -0.55 14.78 -10.50
N VAL A 31 -0.06 13.52 -10.63
CA VAL A 31 1.17 13.07 -9.97
C VAL A 31 2.39 13.59 -10.72
N GLY A 32 3.35 14.15 -9.97
CA GLY A 32 4.57 14.73 -10.52
C GLY A 32 5.86 14.34 -9.77
N ASN A 33 5.79 13.50 -8.73
CA ASN A 33 6.96 13.05 -7.97
C ASN A 33 7.53 11.69 -8.43
N ILE A 34 6.74 10.89 -9.11
CA ILE A 34 7.08 9.54 -9.58
C ILE A 34 6.46 9.34 -10.97
N ASP A 35 7.06 8.50 -11.80
CA ASP A 35 6.45 8.06 -13.06
C ASP A 35 5.13 7.33 -12.80
N ARG A 36 4.13 7.53 -13.67
CA ARG A 36 2.77 7.01 -13.46
C ARG A 36 2.71 5.49 -13.58
N ASP A 37 3.47 4.93 -14.51
CA ASP A 37 3.50 3.49 -14.72
C ASP A 37 4.24 2.81 -13.56
N GLU A 38 5.30 3.46 -13.04
CA GLU A 38 6.00 3.00 -11.84
C GLU A 38 5.10 3.08 -10.60
N LEU A 39 4.37 4.17 -10.43
CA LEU A 39 3.41 4.31 -9.33
C LEU A 39 2.32 3.24 -9.40
N LEU A 40 1.69 3.05 -10.56
CA LEU A 40 0.68 1.99 -10.74
C LEU A 40 1.27 0.61 -10.49
N ASN A 41 2.47 0.35 -10.97
CA ASN A 41 3.19 -0.89 -10.71
C ASN A 41 3.34 -1.16 -9.20
N ASN A 42 3.76 -0.18 -8.42
CA ASN A 42 3.92 -0.31 -6.97
C ASN A 42 2.56 -0.48 -6.24
N VAL A 43 1.52 0.23 -6.69
CA VAL A 43 0.15 0.02 -6.22
C VAL A 43 -0.30 -1.42 -6.43
N LEU A 44 0.00 -2.00 -7.60
CA LEU A 44 -0.35 -3.39 -7.91
C LEU A 44 0.49 -4.41 -7.12
N VAL A 45 1.76 -4.14 -6.83
CA VAL A 45 2.57 -4.94 -5.90
C VAL A 45 1.91 -5.00 -4.53
N LEU A 46 1.53 -3.85 -3.99
CA LEU A 46 0.85 -3.75 -2.69
C LEU A 46 -0.51 -4.48 -2.69
N ALA A 47 -1.28 -4.33 -3.76
CA ALA A 47 -2.58 -4.98 -3.92
C ALA A 47 -2.47 -6.51 -4.03
N LYS A 48 -1.50 -7.01 -4.80
CA LYS A 48 -1.20 -8.45 -4.90
C LYS A 48 -0.71 -9.01 -3.58
N ALA A 49 0.12 -8.26 -2.83
CA ALA A 49 0.52 -8.64 -1.47
C ALA A 49 -0.72 -8.84 -0.57
N ALA A 50 -1.66 -7.89 -0.58
CA ALA A 50 -2.90 -8.04 0.18
C ALA A 50 -3.69 -9.29 -0.21
N LYS A 51 -3.76 -9.60 -1.51
CA LYS A 51 -4.49 -10.78 -2.03
C LYS A 51 -3.83 -12.09 -1.65
N ILE A 52 -2.52 -12.21 -1.83
CA ILE A 52 -1.72 -13.42 -1.51
C ILE A 52 -1.88 -13.77 -0.03
N PHE A 53 -1.73 -12.78 0.84
CA PHE A 53 -1.74 -13.01 2.29
C PHE A 53 -3.11 -12.83 2.95
N ALA A 54 -4.18 -12.68 2.15
CA ALA A 54 -5.56 -12.48 2.62
C ALA A 54 -5.69 -11.31 3.63
N VAL A 55 -4.88 -10.26 3.47
CA VAL A 55 -4.96 -9.05 4.30
C VAL A 55 -6.24 -8.28 3.94
N PRO A 56 -7.03 -7.82 4.93
CA PRO A 56 -8.19 -6.97 4.67
C PRO A 56 -7.83 -5.73 3.85
N VAL A 57 -8.65 -5.42 2.84
CA VAL A 57 -8.46 -4.26 1.98
C VAL A 57 -9.67 -3.35 2.05
N ILE A 58 -9.44 -2.05 2.15
CA ILE A 58 -10.44 -0.99 2.04
C ILE A 58 -10.11 -0.10 0.87
N PHE A 59 -11.09 0.16 0.02
CA PHE A 59 -11.00 1.11 -1.08
C PHE A 59 -11.88 2.32 -0.79
N THR A 60 -11.37 3.53 -1.05
CA THR A 60 -12.20 4.74 -1.04
C THR A 60 -11.86 5.63 -2.21
N ALA A 61 -12.87 6.33 -2.72
CA ALA A 61 -12.77 7.22 -3.88
C ALA A 61 -13.47 8.55 -3.61
N VAL A 62 -12.80 9.65 -3.95
CA VAL A 62 -13.43 10.97 -3.90
C VAL A 62 -14.37 11.14 -5.09
N VAL A 63 -15.58 11.63 -4.82
CA VAL A 63 -16.60 11.94 -5.83
C VAL A 63 -16.98 13.41 -5.77
N GLY A 64 -17.14 14.04 -6.92
CA GLY A 64 -17.51 15.47 -7.03
C GLY A 64 -17.36 16.00 -8.44
N LYS A 65 -17.67 17.28 -8.65
CA LYS A 65 -17.47 17.91 -9.97
C LYS A 65 -16.00 17.84 -10.38
N GLY A 66 -15.70 17.02 -11.39
CA GLY A 66 -14.33 16.85 -11.92
C GLY A 66 -13.52 15.71 -11.27
N PHE A 67 -14.00 15.13 -10.16
CA PHE A 67 -13.38 14.00 -9.46
C PHE A 67 -14.35 12.81 -9.42
N SER A 68 -14.98 12.50 -10.52
CA SER A 68 -15.84 11.32 -10.65
C SER A 68 -15.12 10.24 -11.42
N GLY A 69 -15.33 9.01 -11.04
CA GLY A 69 -14.79 7.85 -11.72
C GLY A 69 -14.32 6.81 -10.71
N ASN A 70 -14.31 5.59 -11.18
CA ASN A 70 -13.89 4.45 -10.38
C ASN A 70 -12.37 4.46 -10.15
N LEU A 71 -11.89 3.61 -9.27
CA LEU A 71 -10.46 3.33 -9.13
C LEU A 71 -9.87 2.76 -10.42
N ALA A 72 -8.55 2.75 -10.54
CA ALA A 72 -7.85 2.17 -11.67
C ALA A 72 -8.38 0.74 -11.96
N PRO A 73 -8.74 0.42 -13.22
CA PRO A 73 -9.29 -0.88 -13.57
C PRO A 73 -8.41 -2.04 -13.12
N GLU A 74 -7.10 -1.91 -13.28
CA GLU A 74 -6.11 -2.93 -12.92
C GLU A 74 -6.14 -3.25 -11.41
N LEU A 75 -6.46 -2.26 -10.58
CA LEU A 75 -6.60 -2.44 -9.14
C LEU A 75 -7.94 -3.15 -8.81
N LEU A 76 -9.01 -2.77 -9.48
CA LEU A 76 -10.34 -3.38 -9.28
C LEU A 76 -10.41 -4.82 -9.77
N ASP A 77 -9.72 -5.16 -10.86
CA ASP A 77 -9.67 -6.52 -11.40
C ASP A 77 -9.08 -7.52 -10.40
N LEU A 78 -8.22 -7.06 -9.51
CA LEU A 78 -7.70 -7.89 -8.41
C LEU A 78 -8.76 -8.17 -7.33
N PHE A 79 -9.79 -7.31 -7.20
CA PHE A 79 -10.82 -7.38 -6.16
C PHE A 79 -12.24 -7.16 -6.74
N PRO A 80 -12.71 -8.03 -7.64
CA PRO A 80 -13.95 -7.80 -8.43
C PRO A 80 -15.21 -7.67 -7.58
N ASN A 81 -15.19 -8.15 -6.34
CA ASN A 81 -16.34 -8.13 -5.44
C ASN A 81 -16.26 -6.97 -4.41
N ARG A 82 -15.34 -6.00 -4.58
CA ARG A 82 -15.18 -4.88 -3.68
C ARG A 82 -15.40 -3.56 -4.40
N ALA A 83 -16.43 -2.83 -3.96
CA ALA A 83 -16.66 -1.47 -4.40
C ALA A 83 -15.91 -0.48 -3.50
N PRO A 84 -15.41 0.65 -4.02
CA PRO A 84 -14.85 1.72 -3.20
C PRO A 84 -15.96 2.42 -2.41
N ILE A 85 -15.62 2.86 -1.20
CA ILE A 85 -16.45 3.77 -0.40
C ILE A 85 -16.34 5.15 -1.03
N GLU A 86 -17.44 5.68 -1.52
CA GLU A 86 -17.50 7.00 -2.13
C GLU A 86 -17.65 8.09 -1.07
N ARG A 87 -16.90 9.17 -1.22
CA ARG A 87 -16.95 10.33 -0.34
C ARG A 87 -16.71 11.64 -1.10
N SER A 88 -17.20 12.75 -0.57
CA SER A 88 -16.94 14.09 -1.12
C SER A 88 -15.83 14.85 -0.35
N SER A 89 -15.51 14.45 0.88
CA SER A 89 -14.42 15.02 1.66
C SER A 89 -13.07 14.65 1.11
N MET A 90 -12.10 15.57 1.17
CA MET A 90 -10.71 15.27 0.81
C MET A 90 -10.07 14.30 1.81
N ASN A 91 -10.47 14.41 3.06
CA ASN A 91 -10.00 13.57 4.14
C ASN A 91 -10.92 12.35 4.28
N ALA A 92 -10.38 11.15 4.03
CA ALA A 92 -11.17 9.94 4.18
C ALA A 92 -11.66 9.70 5.62
N TRP A 93 -10.94 10.23 6.60
CA TRP A 93 -11.28 10.10 8.03
C TRP A 93 -12.55 10.85 8.42
N ASP A 94 -13.01 11.82 7.60
CA ASP A 94 -14.28 12.54 7.82
C ASP A 94 -15.51 11.74 7.35
N SER A 95 -15.32 10.57 6.73
CA SER A 95 -16.41 9.70 6.28
C SER A 95 -16.75 8.65 7.33
N ASN A 96 -17.98 8.69 7.84
CA ASN A 96 -18.46 7.68 8.79
C ASN A 96 -18.48 6.27 8.22
N GLU A 97 -18.76 6.12 6.92
CA GLU A 97 -18.75 4.83 6.24
C GLU A 97 -17.33 4.27 6.16
N PHE A 98 -16.34 5.12 5.84
CA PHE A 98 -14.95 4.73 5.84
C PHE A 98 -14.47 4.32 7.25
N LEU A 99 -14.80 5.11 8.28
CA LEU A 99 -14.48 4.77 9.67
C LEU A 99 -15.15 3.46 10.12
N GLY A 100 -16.39 3.24 9.68
CA GLY A 100 -17.09 1.96 9.89
C GLY A 100 -16.30 0.77 9.33
N ALA A 101 -15.82 0.87 8.09
CA ALA A 101 -15.04 -0.16 7.45
C ALA A 101 -13.67 -0.40 8.14
N VAL A 102 -13.00 0.67 8.59
CA VAL A 102 -11.75 0.56 9.36
C VAL A 102 -11.99 -0.17 10.69
N ASN A 103 -13.08 0.17 11.40
CA ASN A 103 -13.44 -0.48 12.65
C ASN A 103 -13.82 -1.95 12.44
N GLU A 104 -14.56 -2.27 11.38
CA GLU A 104 -14.97 -3.64 11.03
C GLU A 104 -13.76 -4.51 10.70
N ALA A 105 -12.75 -3.97 10.03
CA ALA A 105 -11.50 -4.67 9.76
C ALA A 105 -10.77 -5.08 11.07
N GLY A 106 -10.97 -4.35 12.16
CA GLY A 106 -10.54 -4.73 13.51
C GLY A 106 -9.02 -4.76 13.71
N ARG A 107 -8.25 -4.15 12.80
CA ARG A 107 -6.77 -4.13 12.85
C ARG A 107 -6.27 -2.77 13.34
N LYS A 108 -5.16 -2.79 14.09
CA LYS A 108 -4.56 -1.56 14.62
C LYS A 108 -3.48 -0.96 13.73
N ASN A 109 -2.91 -1.74 12.82
CA ASN A 109 -1.92 -1.26 11.87
C ASN A 109 -2.60 -0.96 10.54
N LEU A 110 -2.55 0.30 10.11
CA LEU A 110 -3.13 0.77 8.86
C LEU A 110 -2.02 1.06 7.85
N VAL A 111 -2.00 0.31 6.77
CA VAL A 111 -1.07 0.48 5.65
C VAL A 111 -1.79 1.33 4.60
N LEU A 112 -1.36 2.58 4.44
CA LEU A 112 -2.03 3.58 3.62
C LEU A 112 -1.27 3.86 2.33
N ALA A 113 -1.95 3.83 1.20
CA ALA A 113 -1.48 4.33 -0.09
C ALA A 113 -2.53 5.27 -0.67
N ALA A 114 -2.13 6.42 -1.20
CA ALA A 114 -3.09 7.46 -1.61
C ALA A 114 -2.61 8.39 -2.73
N LEU A 115 -3.55 8.98 -3.42
CA LEU A 115 -3.39 10.09 -4.34
C LEU A 115 -4.30 11.27 -3.89
N TRP A 116 -3.74 12.45 -3.46
CA TRP A 116 -2.32 12.81 -3.47
C TRP A 116 -1.76 12.78 -2.05
N SER A 117 -0.45 12.58 -1.95
CA SER A 117 0.27 12.41 -0.67
C SER A 117 0.01 13.55 0.31
N GLU A 118 0.05 14.80 -0.15
CA GLU A 118 -0.11 16.00 0.67
C GLU A 118 -1.53 16.23 1.20
N VAL A 119 -2.52 15.50 0.66
CA VAL A 119 -3.95 15.64 1.00
C VAL A 119 -4.50 14.29 1.48
N CYS A 120 -4.79 13.40 0.53
CA CYS A 120 -5.55 12.17 0.76
C CYS A 120 -4.75 11.10 1.53
N LEU A 121 -3.42 11.21 1.59
CA LEU A 121 -2.58 10.39 2.48
C LEU A 121 -2.39 11.08 3.83
N ALA A 122 -1.89 12.33 3.83
CA ALA A 122 -1.46 13.00 5.05
C ALA A 122 -2.61 13.26 6.03
N MET A 123 -3.78 13.69 5.55
CA MET A 123 -4.90 14.03 6.44
C MET A 123 -5.41 12.80 7.22
N PRO A 124 -5.82 11.69 6.57
CA PRO A 124 -6.29 10.53 7.31
C PRO A 124 -5.19 9.86 8.13
N ALA A 125 -3.93 9.88 7.67
CA ALA A 125 -2.81 9.35 8.43
C ALA A 125 -2.64 10.03 9.79
N LEU A 126 -2.69 11.38 9.82
CA LEU A 126 -2.54 12.17 11.04
C LEU A 126 -3.70 11.95 12.02
N GLN A 127 -4.93 11.85 11.52
CA GLN A 127 -6.09 11.59 12.38
C GLN A 127 -6.09 10.14 12.88
N ALA A 128 -5.76 9.17 12.05
CA ALA A 128 -5.60 7.79 12.48
C ALA A 128 -4.56 7.63 13.60
N LEU A 129 -3.42 8.32 13.50
CA LEU A 129 -2.42 8.36 14.56
C LEU A 129 -2.98 8.96 15.86
N THR A 130 -3.78 10.04 15.76
CA THR A 130 -4.44 10.66 16.91
C THR A 130 -5.43 9.72 17.57
N ASP A 131 -6.14 8.91 16.79
CA ASP A 131 -7.11 7.93 17.28
C ASP A 131 -6.46 6.62 17.76
N GLY A 132 -5.11 6.58 17.81
CA GLY A 132 -4.36 5.47 18.40
C GLY A 132 -4.14 4.27 17.47
N TYR A 133 -4.26 4.47 16.16
CA TYR A 133 -3.79 3.51 15.16
C TYR A 133 -2.30 3.66 14.92
N ALA A 134 -1.62 2.58 14.55
CA ALA A 134 -0.29 2.66 13.96
C ALA A 134 -0.45 2.83 12.44
N VAL A 135 0.22 3.82 11.87
CA VAL A 135 0.12 4.18 10.46
C VAL A 135 1.42 3.88 9.73
N TYR A 136 1.29 3.17 8.62
CA TYR A 136 2.36 2.81 7.70
C TYR A 136 2.03 3.42 6.32
N ALA A 137 2.71 4.50 5.96
CA ALA A 137 2.51 5.18 4.69
C ALA A 137 3.38 4.53 3.61
N VAL A 138 2.76 3.98 2.57
CA VAL A 138 3.49 3.37 1.45
C VAL A 138 3.85 4.45 0.46
N ALA A 139 5.07 4.97 0.59
CA ALA A 139 5.52 6.17 -0.10
C ALA A 139 5.57 5.98 -1.63
N ASP A 140 6.06 4.87 -2.12
CA ASP A 140 6.18 4.56 -3.55
C ASP A 140 4.88 4.09 -4.22
N ALA A 141 3.84 3.77 -3.43
CA ALA A 141 2.47 3.52 -3.90
C ALA A 141 1.56 4.75 -3.67
N SER A 142 2.14 5.90 -3.30
CA SER A 142 1.48 7.18 -3.12
C SER A 142 2.14 8.24 -4.00
N GLY A 143 1.34 9.12 -4.57
CA GLY A 143 1.83 10.17 -5.45
C GLY A 143 1.42 11.56 -4.99
N GLY A 144 2.29 12.54 -5.15
CA GLY A 144 2.03 13.96 -4.87
C GLY A 144 2.17 14.83 -6.11
N ALA A 145 1.76 16.08 -6.02
CA ALA A 145 1.82 17.04 -7.13
C ALA A 145 3.27 17.28 -7.64
N ASN A 146 4.25 17.13 -6.78
CA ASN A 146 5.68 17.17 -7.09
C ASN A 146 6.46 16.51 -5.94
N SER A 147 7.78 16.32 -6.13
CA SER A 147 8.64 15.67 -5.11
C SER A 147 8.64 16.42 -3.78
N PHE A 148 8.65 17.76 -3.81
CA PHE A 148 8.65 18.55 -2.58
C PHE A 148 7.36 18.35 -1.76
N ALA A 149 6.19 18.35 -2.42
CA ALA A 149 4.90 18.14 -1.76
C ALA A 149 4.81 16.72 -1.18
N HIS A 150 5.22 15.72 -1.96
CA HIS A 150 5.26 14.33 -1.51
C HIS A 150 6.17 14.14 -0.29
N GLU A 151 7.43 14.57 -0.37
CA GLU A 151 8.40 14.44 0.72
C GLU A 151 7.95 15.19 1.99
N ALA A 152 7.36 16.39 1.83
CA ALA A 152 6.83 17.15 2.96
C ALA A 152 5.68 16.40 3.65
N ALA A 153 4.79 15.74 2.88
CA ALA A 153 3.70 14.93 3.41
C ALA A 153 4.22 13.70 4.17
N ILE A 154 5.14 12.95 3.58
CA ILE A 154 5.75 11.77 4.24
C ILE A 154 6.46 12.19 5.52
N ARG A 155 7.30 13.23 5.48
CA ARG A 155 8.00 13.75 6.66
C ARG A 155 7.03 14.18 7.76
N ARG A 156 5.90 14.81 7.40
CA ARG A 156 4.87 15.21 8.36
C ARG A 156 4.23 14.01 9.05
N ILE A 157 3.97 12.94 8.33
CA ILE A 157 3.45 11.69 8.87
C ILE A 157 4.46 11.04 9.82
N GLU A 158 5.74 10.98 9.42
CA GLU A 158 6.82 10.44 10.25
C GLU A 158 7.01 11.23 11.56
N GLN A 159 6.98 12.56 11.49
CA GLN A 159 7.07 13.43 12.67
C GLN A 159 5.89 13.25 13.63
N ALA A 160 4.74 12.83 13.13
CA ALA A 160 3.56 12.52 13.95
C ALA A 160 3.59 11.09 14.52
N GLY A 161 4.61 10.29 14.21
CA GLY A 161 4.80 8.94 14.71
C GLY A 161 4.38 7.83 13.74
N GLY A 162 4.05 8.17 12.50
CA GLY A 162 3.85 7.20 11.43
C GLY A 162 5.18 6.65 10.90
N VAL A 163 5.11 5.59 10.12
CA VAL A 163 6.26 4.93 9.49
C VAL A 163 6.08 4.98 7.98
N SER A 164 7.12 5.33 7.22
CA SER A 164 7.11 5.20 5.77
C SER A 164 7.71 3.87 5.34
N LEU A 165 7.09 3.23 4.36
CA LEU A 165 7.49 1.97 3.75
C LEU A 165 7.41 2.07 2.22
N THR A 166 7.94 1.05 1.55
CA THR A 166 7.69 0.79 0.13
C THR A 166 6.73 -0.40 -0.05
N ALA A 167 6.09 -0.48 -1.21
CA ALA A 167 5.23 -1.63 -1.54
C ALA A 167 5.98 -2.96 -1.45
N LEU A 168 7.24 -2.97 -1.89
CA LEU A 168 8.11 -4.13 -1.80
C LEU A 168 8.43 -4.51 -0.34
N GLN A 169 8.67 -3.53 0.55
CA GLN A 169 8.87 -3.82 1.97
C GLN A 169 7.63 -4.48 2.57
N VAL A 170 6.42 -3.96 2.28
CA VAL A 170 5.17 -4.57 2.75
C VAL A 170 5.04 -6.01 2.27
N LEU A 171 5.25 -6.27 0.97
CA LEU A 171 5.21 -7.63 0.42
C LEU A 171 6.15 -8.58 1.17
N LEU A 172 7.40 -8.17 1.39
CA LEU A 172 8.42 -9.02 2.00
C LEU A 172 8.26 -9.12 3.53
N GLU A 173 7.70 -8.11 4.20
CA GLU A 173 7.33 -8.23 5.61
C GLU A 173 6.18 -9.22 5.83
N LEU A 174 5.21 -9.28 4.91
CA LEU A 174 4.12 -10.25 4.96
C LEU A 174 4.62 -11.68 4.67
N GLN A 175 5.56 -11.86 3.73
CA GLN A 175 6.21 -13.15 3.44
C GLN A 175 7.06 -13.63 4.61
N ARG A 176 7.88 -12.79 5.17
CA ARG A 176 8.73 -12.99 6.35
C ARG A 176 9.75 -14.12 6.26
N ASP A 177 9.40 -15.26 5.72
CA ASP A 177 10.21 -16.48 5.71
C ASP A 177 9.96 -17.27 4.43
N TRP A 178 11.02 -17.66 3.75
CA TRP A 178 10.98 -18.46 2.53
C TRP A 178 10.81 -19.95 2.79
N ALA A 179 11.01 -20.38 4.03
CA ALA A 179 10.91 -21.78 4.43
C ALA A 179 9.54 -22.09 5.07
N GLY A 180 8.47 -22.20 4.27
CA GLY A 180 7.31 -22.92 4.76
C GLY A 180 5.99 -22.18 4.96
N LYS A 181 5.76 -21.04 4.30
CA LYS A 181 4.43 -20.37 4.36
C LYS A 181 3.52 -20.64 3.15
N GLY A 182 4.03 -21.33 2.12
CA GLY A 182 3.20 -21.76 0.98
C GLY A 182 2.88 -20.66 -0.03
N HIS A 183 3.48 -19.47 0.08
CA HIS A 183 3.26 -18.33 -0.84
C HIS A 183 4.49 -17.96 -1.66
N ASP A 184 5.56 -18.74 -1.60
CA ASP A 184 6.86 -18.42 -2.21
C ASP A 184 6.75 -18.23 -3.73
N GLU A 185 6.05 -19.13 -4.42
CA GLU A 185 5.86 -19.04 -5.86
C GLU A 185 5.05 -17.80 -6.28
N GLU A 186 4.00 -17.48 -5.52
CA GLU A 186 3.15 -16.32 -5.77
C GLU A 186 3.93 -15.02 -5.56
N VAL A 187 4.71 -14.94 -4.48
CA VAL A 187 5.57 -13.78 -4.18
C VAL A 187 6.66 -13.63 -5.24
N ILE A 188 7.34 -14.71 -5.62
CA ILE A 188 8.36 -14.69 -6.69
C ILE A 188 7.73 -14.25 -8.02
N THR A 189 6.51 -14.69 -8.31
CA THR A 189 5.76 -14.25 -9.50
C THR A 189 5.54 -12.74 -9.48
N VAL A 190 5.09 -12.17 -8.36
CA VAL A 190 4.93 -10.73 -8.20
C VAL A 190 6.26 -9.99 -8.40
N LEU A 191 7.34 -10.45 -7.78
CA LEU A 191 8.67 -9.86 -7.93
C LEU A 191 9.13 -9.80 -9.39
N ASN A 192 8.86 -10.86 -10.16
CA ASN A 192 9.24 -10.95 -11.57
C ASN A 192 8.34 -10.10 -12.48
N GLU A 193 7.02 -10.17 -12.33
CA GLU A 193 6.05 -9.43 -13.13
C GLU A 193 6.22 -7.92 -12.96
N HIS A 194 6.44 -7.47 -11.73
CA HIS A 194 6.53 -6.06 -11.37
C HIS A 194 7.94 -5.48 -11.40
N ARG A 195 8.90 -6.21 -12.01
CA ARG A 195 10.29 -5.76 -12.16
C ARG A 195 10.93 -5.26 -10.86
N CYS A 196 10.54 -5.85 -9.74
CA CYS A 196 11.14 -5.52 -8.45
C CYS A 196 12.64 -5.80 -8.43
N ALA A 197 13.39 -5.06 -7.60
CA ALA A 197 14.86 -5.16 -7.54
C ALA A 197 15.36 -6.58 -7.19
N TYR A 198 14.56 -7.35 -6.48
CA TYR A 198 14.85 -8.75 -6.10
C TYR A 198 14.29 -9.75 -7.12
N ARG A 199 14.49 -9.51 -8.40
CA ARG A 199 14.17 -10.54 -9.41
C ARG A 199 14.95 -11.80 -9.09
N LEU A 200 14.30 -12.70 -8.37
CA LEU A 200 14.84 -14.03 -8.17
C LEU A 200 14.53 -14.81 -9.44
N PRO A 201 15.54 -15.25 -10.21
CA PRO A 201 15.27 -16.14 -11.32
C PRO A 201 14.56 -17.36 -10.73
N LEU A 202 13.46 -17.79 -11.34
CA LEU A 202 12.91 -19.14 -11.17
C LEU A 202 13.92 -20.11 -11.77
N VAL A 203 15.05 -20.28 -11.09
CA VAL A 203 16.12 -21.17 -11.54
C VAL A 203 15.84 -22.50 -10.88
N SER A 204 15.50 -23.51 -11.66
CA SER A 204 15.69 -24.87 -11.23
C SER A 204 17.14 -25.02 -10.77
N GLU A 205 17.40 -25.69 -9.68
CA GLU A 205 18.73 -25.90 -9.07
C GLU A 205 19.80 -26.38 -10.08
N SER A 206 19.39 -26.93 -11.22
CA SER A 206 20.27 -27.38 -12.32
C SER A 206 21.06 -26.26 -13.01
N ASN A 207 20.72 -24.98 -12.85
CA ASN A 207 21.39 -23.87 -13.54
C ASN A 207 22.35 -23.06 -12.65
N LEU A 208 22.44 -23.34 -11.37
CA LEU A 208 23.35 -22.65 -10.43
C LEU A 208 24.82 -23.11 -10.56
N THR A 209 25.10 -24.16 -11.35
CA THR A 209 26.43 -24.75 -11.47
C THR A 209 27.24 -24.30 -12.71
N GLN A 210 26.73 -23.34 -13.49
CA GLN A 210 27.46 -22.91 -14.70
C GLN A 210 27.80 -21.42 -14.70
N LYS A 211 29.01 -21.16 -14.37
CA LYS A 211 30.00 -20.09 -14.63
C LYS A 211 30.33 -19.18 -13.45
N PRO A 212 31.62 -19.14 -13.06
CA PRO A 212 32.14 -18.03 -12.25
C PRO A 212 32.12 -16.75 -13.08
N LEU A 213 31.59 -15.67 -12.48
CA LEU A 213 31.76 -14.30 -12.97
C LEU A 213 33.25 -13.99 -13.00
N HIS A 214 33.82 -13.86 -14.19
CA HIS A 214 35.10 -13.19 -14.37
C HIS A 214 34.90 -11.70 -14.13
N LEU A 215 35.48 -11.21 -13.04
CA LEU A 215 35.72 -9.80 -12.77
C LEU A 215 36.65 -9.19 -13.84
#